data_62720d6ce3dc40d7592dd68af0cd8ffa
#
_entry.id   62720d6ce3dc40d7592dd68af0cd8ffa
#
_cell.length_a   1.000
_cell.length_b   1.000
_cell.length_c   1.000
_cell.angle_alpha   90.00
_cell.angle_beta   90.00
_cell.angle_gamma   90.00
#
_symmetry.space_group_name_H-M   'P 1'
#
loop_
_entity.id
_entity.type
_entity.pdbx_description
1 polymer ?
#
loop_
_entity_poly.entity_id
_entity_poly.type
_entity_poly.pdbx_seq_one_letter_code
_entity_poly.pdbx_strand_id
1 'polypeptide(L)'
;MFRVKICGVTTPADARMVAAAGADAVGLNFVTGSPRCLTVAAARSVAEALPRGVVRIGVFAGTEPAAVAAIAAAVGLDAIQFHGHLAPPAVGAPNPCWDPPGVCRAVAPHPVIRACRLRADGPAAAALDEARGWVAAALAAGCGPALLLIDAGAPAGVAPAGLGGTGLVVDWERFVAAGDPGLPVALAGGLTPDNVAAAIAATGALAVDTASGVESAPGRKDPERVRAFVSRALGAFAARAGGSPGSGRAPFRFPSDG
;
A
#
# COMPACT_ATOMS: atom_id res chain seq x y z
N MET A 1 9.56 10.22 -0.77
CA MET A 1 9.36 9.11 -1.69
C MET A 1 9.67 7.82 -0.99
N PHE A 2 8.92 6.76 -1.22
CA PHE A 2 9.32 5.45 -0.72
C PHE A 2 9.47 4.44 -1.86
N ARG A 3 10.37 3.47 -1.70
CA ARG A 3 10.51 2.29 -2.54
C ARG A 3 10.12 1.04 -1.78
N VAL A 4 10.40 1.00 -0.48
CA VAL A 4 10.12 -0.16 0.37
C VAL A 4 9.27 0.27 1.55
N LYS A 5 8.04 -0.27 1.63
CA LYS A 5 7.10 -0.07 2.73
C LYS A 5 6.95 -1.36 3.53
N ILE A 6 7.01 -1.27 4.85
CA ILE A 6 6.65 -2.35 5.77
C ILE A 6 5.34 -1.97 6.45
N CYS A 7 4.29 -2.71 6.13
CA CYS A 7 2.93 -2.42 6.59
C CYS A 7 2.58 -3.17 7.88
N GLY A 8 1.73 -2.57 8.73
CA GLY A 8 1.24 -3.19 9.96
C GLY A 8 2.32 -3.31 11.03
N VAL A 9 3.09 -2.27 11.23
CA VAL A 9 4.01 -2.12 12.37
C VAL A 9 3.20 -1.71 13.59
N THR A 10 3.33 -2.48 14.69
CA THR A 10 2.46 -2.34 15.87
C THR A 10 3.18 -1.88 17.13
N THR A 11 4.51 -1.91 17.15
CA THR A 11 5.30 -1.53 18.31
C THR A 11 6.40 -0.52 18.00
N PRO A 12 6.80 0.34 18.95
CA PRO A 12 7.96 1.22 18.81
C PRO A 12 9.28 0.47 18.55
N ALA A 13 9.41 -0.76 19.06
CA ALA A 13 10.58 -1.60 18.84
C ALA A 13 10.66 -2.05 17.36
N ASP A 14 9.52 -2.53 16.81
CA ASP A 14 9.44 -2.89 15.38
C ASP A 14 9.67 -1.66 14.49
N ALA A 15 9.15 -0.48 14.87
CA ALA A 15 9.36 0.75 14.11
C ALA A 15 10.86 1.08 13.96
N ARG A 16 11.59 1.07 15.07
CA ARG A 16 13.05 1.30 15.05
C ARG A 16 13.79 0.24 14.25
N MET A 17 13.43 -1.03 14.40
CA MET A 17 14.04 -2.15 13.69
C MET A 17 13.79 -2.05 12.17
N VAL A 18 12.57 -1.75 11.75
CA VAL A 18 12.19 -1.57 10.34
C VAL A 18 12.93 -0.38 9.72
N ALA A 19 13.01 0.73 10.43
CA ALA A 19 13.77 1.90 9.98
C ALA A 19 15.27 1.60 9.88
N ALA A 20 15.84 0.91 10.87
CA ALA A 20 17.26 0.51 10.86
C ALA A 20 17.58 -0.49 9.73
N ALA A 21 16.62 -1.29 9.27
CA ALA A 21 16.77 -2.15 8.11
C ALA A 21 16.78 -1.36 6.79
N GLY A 22 16.44 -0.06 6.78
CA GLY A 22 16.45 0.79 5.59
C GLY A 22 15.12 0.87 4.84
N ALA A 23 14.00 0.53 5.47
CA ALA A 23 12.69 0.76 4.89
C ALA A 23 12.39 2.27 4.80
N ASP A 24 11.85 2.70 3.66
CA ASP A 24 11.51 4.11 3.42
C ASP A 24 10.17 4.52 4.05
N ALA A 25 9.28 3.56 4.27
CA ALA A 25 7.94 3.83 4.78
C ALA A 25 7.42 2.74 5.71
N VAL A 26 6.54 3.14 6.64
CA VAL A 26 5.85 2.26 7.60
C VAL A 26 4.34 2.46 7.48
N GLY A 27 3.60 1.36 7.43
CA GLY A 27 2.14 1.36 7.48
C GLY A 27 1.63 1.20 8.92
N LEU A 28 0.84 2.17 9.39
CA LEU A 28 0.13 2.17 10.65
C LEU A 28 -1.34 1.84 10.37
N ASN A 29 -1.83 0.71 10.86
CA ASN A 29 -3.13 0.18 10.48
C ASN A 29 -4.22 0.61 11.47
N PHE A 30 -5.29 1.25 10.97
CA PHE A 30 -6.46 1.67 11.74
C PHE A 30 -7.73 0.88 11.38
N VAL A 31 -7.57 -0.24 10.67
CA VAL A 31 -8.70 -1.05 10.24
C VAL A 31 -9.17 -1.97 11.36
N THR A 32 -10.39 -1.75 11.81
CA THR A 32 -11.03 -2.59 12.84
C THR A 32 -11.08 -4.06 12.43
N GLY A 33 -10.77 -4.95 13.36
CA GLY A 33 -10.72 -6.40 13.13
C GLY A 33 -9.41 -6.91 12.53
N SER A 34 -8.50 -6.02 12.11
CA SER A 34 -7.15 -6.42 11.72
C SER A 34 -6.32 -6.76 12.97
N PRO A 35 -5.52 -7.85 12.95
CA PRO A 35 -4.58 -8.14 14.04
C PRO A 35 -3.47 -7.10 14.18
N ARG A 36 -3.38 -6.16 13.22
CA ARG A 36 -2.42 -5.06 13.17
C ARG A 36 -3.05 -3.72 13.51
N CYS A 37 -4.33 -3.72 13.93
CA CYS A 37 -5.05 -2.49 14.24
C CYS A 37 -4.45 -1.78 15.45
N LEU A 38 -4.23 -0.47 15.30
CA LEU A 38 -3.69 0.40 16.34
C LEU A 38 -4.77 1.35 16.87
N THR A 39 -4.72 1.63 18.16
CA THR A 39 -5.34 2.84 18.71
C THR A 39 -4.52 4.07 18.32
N VAL A 40 -5.13 5.26 18.36
CA VAL A 40 -4.41 6.53 18.08
C VAL A 40 -3.20 6.70 19.01
N ALA A 41 -3.35 6.37 20.29
CA ALA A 41 -2.26 6.46 21.26
C ALA A 41 -1.09 5.51 20.92
N ALA A 42 -1.38 4.26 20.58
CA ALA A 42 -0.35 3.30 20.16
C ALA A 42 0.33 3.74 18.85
N ALA A 43 -0.45 4.22 17.86
CA ALA A 43 0.09 4.72 16.61
C ALA A 43 1.02 5.92 16.79
N ARG A 44 0.69 6.85 17.70
CA ARG A 44 1.59 7.97 18.06
C ARG A 44 2.91 7.45 18.62
N SER A 45 2.87 6.51 19.56
CA SER A 45 4.09 5.94 20.15
C SER A 45 4.97 5.25 19.08
N VAL A 46 4.34 4.56 18.11
CA VAL A 46 5.06 3.96 16.98
C VAL A 46 5.64 5.04 16.07
N ALA A 47 4.87 6.08 15.73
CA ALA A 47 5.28 7.18 14.87
C ALA A 47 6.44 8.00 15.47
N GLU A 48 6.39 8.26 16.79
CA GLU A 48 7.44 8.95 17.53
C GLU A 48 8.76 8.17 17.58
N ALA A 49 8.70 6.85 17.45
CA ALA A 49 9.89 5.98 17.43
C ALA A 49 10.59 5.95 16.07
N LEU A 50 9.96 6.44 15.01
CA LEU A 50 10.52 6.49 13.66
C LEU A 50 11.47 7.68 13.50
N PRO A 51 12.64 7.50 12.88
CA PRO A 51 13.53 8.61 12.57
C PRO A 51 12.91 9.52 11.49
N ARG A 52 13.41 10.76 11.42
CA ARG A 52 13.05 11.67 10.33
C ARG A 52 13.40 11.03 8.97
N GLY A 53 12.51 11.21 7.99
CA GLY A 53 12.68 10.69 6.64
C GLY A 53 12.01 9.33 6.37
N VAL A 54 11.55 8.61 7.40
CA VAL A 54 10.69 7.44 7.22
C VAL A 54 9.24 7.90 7.15
N VAL A 55 8.57 7.60 6.04
CA VAL A 55 7.20 8.03 5.75
C VAL A 55 6.19 7.23 6.61
N ARG A 56 5.32 7.93 7.32
CA ARG A 56 4.26 7.37 8.17
C ARG A 56 2.97 7.31 7.37
N ILE A 57 2.54 6.12 7.00
CA ILE A 57 1.35 5.92 6.16
C ILE A 57 0.23 5.32 7.01
N GLY A 58 -0.86 6.05 7.22
CA GLY A 58 -2.06 5.52 7.86
C GLY A 58 -2.86 4.66 6.89
N VAL A 59 -3.23 3.46 7.32
CA VAL A 59 -4.03 2.52 6.51
C VAL A 59 -5.44 2.46 7.06
N PHE A 60 -6.42 2.78 6.20
CA PHE A 60 -7.83 2.88 6.54
C PHE A 60 -8.69 2.07 5.57
N ALA A 61 -9.81 1.56 6.07
CA ALA A 61 -10.87 0.95 5.28
C ALA A 61 -12.22 1.22 5.93
N GLY A 62 -13.16 1.78 5.19
CA GLY A 62 -14.50 2.09 5.69
C GLY A 62 -14.54 3.13 6.81
N THR A 63 -13.55 4.00 6.90
CA THR A 63 -13.47 5.06 7.89
C THR A 63 -13.89 6.38 7.26
N GLU A 64 -14.75 7.13 7.92
CA GLU A 64 -15.21 8.44 7.48
C GLU A 64 -14.03 9.42 7.28
N PRO A 65 -13.99 10.19 6.18
CA PRO A 65 -12.86 11.06 5.86
C PRO A 65 -12.51 12.06 6.95
N ALA A 66 -13.48 12.60 7.67
CA ALA A 66 -13.24 13.52 8.79
C ALA A 66 -12.49 12.82 9.94
N ALA A 67 -12.85 11.56 10.24
CA ALA A 67 -12.14 10.76 11.24
C ALA A 67 -10.73 10.42 10.78
N VAL A 68 -10.54 10.12 9.49
CA VAL A 68 -9.20 9.90 8.91
C VAL A 68 -8.33 11.13 9.07
N ALA A 69 -8.82 12.32 8.72
CA ALA A 69 -8.09 13.57 8.87
C ALA A 69 -7.72 13.88 10.34
N ALA A 70 -8.67 13.64 11.27
CA ALA A 70 -8.41 13.81 12.70
C ALA A 70 -7.32 12.85 13.22
N ILE A 71 -7.35 11.59 12.81
CA ILE A 71 -6.32 10.59 13.17
C ILE A 71 -4.98 10.99 12.55
N ALA A 72 -4.97 11.42 11.28
CA ALA A 72 -3.75 11.83 10.58
C ALA A 72 -3.05 12.98 11.32
N ALA A 73 -3.80 14.00 11.72
CA ALA A 73 -3.29 15.13 12.49
C ALA A 73 -2.80 14.69 13.88
N ALA A 74 -3.56 13.84 14.60
CA ALA A 74 -3.22 13.38 15.94
C ALA A 74 -1.96 12.51 16.01
N VAL A 75 -1.69 11.73 14.93
CA VAL A 75 -0.54 10.81 14.85
C VAL A 75 0.65 11.45 14.13
N GLY A 76 0.41 12.47 13.31
CA GLY A 76 1.42 13.07 12.44
C GLY A 76 1.73 12.17 11.24
N LEU A 77 0.68 11.72 10.54
CA LEU A 77 0.83 10.92 9.33
C LEU A 77 1.32 11.77 8.17
N ASP A 78 2.15 11.18 7.31
CA ASP A 78 2.68 11.84 6.11
C ASP A 78 1.84 11.52 4.86
N ALA A 79 1.11 10.39 4.87
CA ALA A 79 0.25 9.96 3.77
C ALA A 79 -0.89 9.07 4.27
N ILE A 80 -1.95 8.95 3.46
CA ILE A 80 -3.14 8.15 3.74
C ILE A 80 -3.26 7.05 2.69
N GLN A 81 -3.40 5.80 3.14
CA GLN A 81 -3.72 4.67 2.28
C GLN A 81 -5.17 4.24 2.52
N PHE A 82 -5.98 4.34 1.48
CA PHE A 82 -7.31 3.76 1.46
C PHE A 82 -7.27 2.36 0.86
N HIS A 83 -7.71 1.36 1.63
CA HIS A 83 -7.66 -0.05 1.24
C HIS A 83 -9.02 -0.59 0.74
N GLY A 84 -9.96 0.30 0.47
CA GLY A 84 -11.30 -0.08 0.04
C GLY A 84 -12.11 -0.71 1.18
N HIS A 85 -13.16 -1.45 0.82
CA HIS A 85 -14.01 -2.15 1.77
C HIS A 85 -13.73 -3.65 1.83
N LEU A 86 -14.04 -4.23 2.98
CA LEU A 86 -13.85 -5.67 3.27
C LEU A 86 -14.90 -6.57 2.62
N ALA A 87 -16.05 -6.04 2.25
CA ALA A 87 -17.14 -6.81 1.64
C ALA A 87 -17.72 -6.08 0.44
N PRO A 88 -18.06 -6.79 -0.64
CA PRO A 88 -18.89 -6.20 -1.68
C PRO A 88 -20.22 -5.77 -1.06
N PRO A 89 -20.83 -4.64 -1.51
CA PRO A 89 -22.16 -4.26 -1.05
C PRO A 89 -23.15 -5.36 -1.41
N ALA A 90 -24.20 -5.48 -0.60
CA ALA A 90 -25.36 -6.25 -1.01
C ALA A 90 -25.87 -5.71 -2.36
N VAL A 91 -26.27 -6.64 -3.25
CA VAL A 91 -26.78 -6.29 -4.57
C VAL A 91 -27.90 -5.25 -4.42
N GLY A 92 -27.71 -4.06 -5.03
CA GLY A 92 -28.70 -2.97 -5.00
C GLY A 92 -28.57 -1.97 -3.84
N ALA A 93 -27.66 -2.18 -2.86
CA ALA A 93 -27.37 -1.15 -1.87
C ALA A 93 -26.37 -0.13 -2.44
N PRO A 94 -26.55 1.19 -2.19
CA PRO A 94 -25.48 2.14 -2.39
C PRO A 94 -24.29 1.66 -1.54
N ASN A 95 -23.11 1.50 -2.15
CA ASN A 95 -21.96 1.02 -1.44
C ASN A 95 -21.43 2.12 -0.51
N PRO A 96 -21.76 2.15 0.81
CA PRO A 96 -21.30 3.20 1.70
C PRO A 96 -19.80 3.13 1.98
N CYS A 97 -19.15 2.18 1.36
CA CYS A 97 -17.86 1.65 1.75
C CYS A 97 -16.80 1.74 0.66
N TRP A 98 -17.17 2.23 -0.48
CA TRP A 98 -16.21 2.65 -1.50
C TRP A 98 -15.62 3.97 -1.05
N ASP A 99 -14.30 4.00 -0.98
CA ASP A 99 -13.64 5.28 -0.88
C ASP A 99 -14.05 6.10 -2.10
N PRO A 100 -14.92 7.11 -1.97
CA PRO A 100 -15.41 7.83 -3.13
C PRO A 100 -14.24 8.52 -3.82
N PRO A 101 -14.26 8.71 -5.15
CA PRO A 101 -13.18 9.39 -5.87
C PRO A 101 -12.80 10.75 -5.28
N GLY A 102 -13.75 11.46 -4.66
CA GLY A 102 -13.52 12.74 -3.98
C GLY A 102 -12.81 12.65 -2.61
N VAL A 103 -12.54 11.45 -2.08
CA VAL A 103 -11.92 11.29 -0.75
C VAL A 103 -10.54 11.94 -0.65
N CYS A 104 -9.79 12.02 -1.77
CA CYS A 104 -8.50 12.68 -1.79
C CYS A 104 -8.58 14.15 -1.35
N ARG A 105 -9.66 14.85 -1.74
CA ARG A 105 -9.90 16.23 -1.32
C ARG A 105 -10.24 16.34 0.16
N ALA A 106 -11.01 15.38 0.67
CA ALA A 106 -11.49 15.41 2.06
C ALA A 106 -10.36 15.17 3.08
N VAL A 107 -9.25 14.57 2.66
CA VAL A 107 -8.07 14.33 3.52
C VAL A 107 -6.87 15.20 3.16
N ALA A 108 -7.06 16.20 2.29
CA ALA A 108 -5.99 17.13 1.96
C ALA A 108 -5.47 17.84 3.23
N PRO A 109 -4.16 18.17 3.32
CA PRO A 109 -3.16 18.08 2.25
C PRO A 109 -2.46 16.73 2.09
N HIS A 110 -2.88 15.68 2.83
CA HIS A 110 -2.19 14.39 2.80
C HIS A 110 -2.29 13.74 1.41
N PRO A 111 -1.16 13.31 0.82
CA PRO A 111 -1.18 12.50 -0.38
C PRO A 111 -1.87 11.16 -0.14
N VAL A 112 -2.66 10.72 -1.11
CA VAL A 112 -3.46 9.49 -1.03
C VAL A 112 -2.82 8.37 -1.83
N ILE A 113 -2.73 7.20 -1.21
CA ILE A 113 -2.43 5.93 -1.83
C ILE A 113 -3.74 5.15 -1.94
N ARG A 114 -4.15 4.79 -3.16
CA ARG A 114 -5.33 3.97 -3.38
C ARG A 114 -4.93 2.51 -3.55
N ALA A 115 -5.34 1.65 -2.64
CA ALA A 115 -5.17 0.21 -2.79
C ALA A 115 -6.27 -0.35 -3.69
N CYS A 116 -5.88 -1.07 -4.73
CA CYS A 116 -6.75 -1.74 -5.68
C CYS A 116 -6.37 -3.22 -5.75
N ARG A 117 -7.36 -4.08 -5.97
CA ARG A 117 -7.12 -5.50 -6.17
C ARG A 117 -6.95 -5.79 -7.65
N LEU A 118 -5.95 -6.58 -7.99
CA LEU A 118 -5.84 -7.16 -9.32
C LEU A 118 -6.94 -8.22 -9.48
N ARG A 119 -7.83 -8.05 -10.44
CA ARG A 119 -8.89 -9.05 -10.70
C ARG A 119 -8.28 -10.37 -11.18
N ALA A 120 -8.64 -11.45 -10.52
CA ALA A 120 -8.17 -12.79 -10.86
C ALA A 120 -8.96 -13.43 -12.02
N ASP A 121 -10.19 -12.95 -12.27
CA ASP A 121 -11.12 -13.45 -13.29
C ASP A 121 -11.17 -12.54 -14.56
N GLY A 122 -11.76 -13.06 -15.61
CA GLY A 122 -11.94 -12.35 -16.88
C GLY A 122 -10.64 -12.12 -17.68
N PRO A 123 -10.67 -11.32 -18.74
CA PRO A 123 -9.48 -10.99 -19.55
C PRO A 123 -8.41 -10.27 -18.74
N ALA A 124 -7.13 -10.62 -18.96
CA ALA A 124 -6.02 -9.95 -18.25
C ALA A 124 -6.00 -8.43 -18.48
N ALA A 125 -6.30 -7.98 -19.71
CA ALA A 125 -6.38 -6.56 -20.04
C ALA A 125 -7.37 -5.76 -19.17
N ALA A 126 -8.44 -6.41 -18.69
CA ALA A 126 -9.46 -5.80 -17.82
C ALA A 126 -9.13 -5.89 -16.33
N ALA A 127 -8.01 -6.51 -15.94
CA ALA A 127 -7.69 -6.77 -14.54
C ALA A 127 -7.50 -5.50 -13.69
N LEU A 128 -7.23 -4.36 -14.32
CA LEU A 128 -7.05 -3.04 -13.69
C LEU A 128 -8.12 -2.01 -14.05
N ASP A 129 -9.22 -2.41 -14.69
CA ASP A 129 -10.25 -1.45 -15.15
C ASP A 129 -10.92 -0.72 -13.98
N GLU A 130 -11.13 -1.39 -12.85
CA GLU A 130 -11.63 -0.74 -11.64
C GLU A 130 -10.68 0.37 -11.16
N ALA A 131 -9.38 0.10 -11.14
CA ALA A 131 -8.37 1.07 -10.73
C ALA A 131 -8.36 2.28 -11.69
N ARG A 132 -8.39 2.04 -13.01
CA ARG A 132 -8.45 3.09 -14.03
C ARG A 132 -9.71 3.94 -13.91
N GLY A 133 -10.86 3.30 -13.76
CA GLY A 133 -12.14 3.99 -13.58
C GLY A 133 -12.15 4.87 -12.33
N TRP A 134 -11.64 4.37 -11.22
CA TRP A 134 -11.53 5.15 -9.98
C TRP A 134 -10.58 6.35 -10.15
N VAL A 135 -9.42 6.16 -10.76
CA VAL A 135 -8.45 7.23 -11.03
C VAL A 135 -9.07 8.30 -11.93
N ALA A 136 -9.71 7.90 -13.01
CA ALA A 136 -10.38 8.84 -13.92
C ALA A 136 -11.45 9.67 -13.20
N ALA A 137 -12.28 9.04 -12.36
CA ALA A 137 -13.30 9.70 -11.58
C ALA A 137 -12.71 10.66 -10.53
N ALA A 138 -11.61 10.30 -9.89
CA ALA A 138 -10.94 11.14 -8.91
C ALA A 138 -10.33 12.38 -9.58
N LEU A 139 -9.69 12.23 -10.74
CA LEU A 139 -9.15 13.32 -11.52
C LEU A 139 -10.26 14.26 -12.03
N ALA A 140 -11.40 13.72 -12.48
CA ALA A 140 -12.56 14.50 -12.86
C ALA A 140 -13.17 15.28 -11.67
N ALA A 141 -13.04 14.76 -10.45
CA ALA A 141 -13.41 15.46 -9.22
C ALA A 141 -12.36 16.51 -8.79
N GLY A 142 -11.31 16.74 -9.58
CA GLY A 142 -10.25 17.71 -9.30
C GLY A 142 -9.31 17.29 -8.16
N CYS A 143 -9.21 16.00 -7.90
CA CYS A 143 -8.25 15.41 -6.97
C CYS A 143 -7.88 14.01 -7.49
N GLY A 144 -6.70 13.51 -7.14
CA GLY A 144 -6.26 12.19 -7.56
C GLY A 144 -5.35 11.55 -6.52
N PRO A 145 -5.21 10.24 -6.52
CA PRO A 145 -4.23 9.58 -5.69
C PRO A 145 -2.84 9.89 -6.22
N ALA A 146 -1.90 9.89 -5.32
CA ALA A 146 -0.49 10.05 -5.66
C ALA A 146 0.14 8.73 -6.14
N LEU A 147 -0.44 7.60 -5.72
CA LEU A 147 0.08 6.26 -5.98
C LEU A 147 -1.05 5.23 -5.94
N LEU A 148 -1.00 4.23 -6.80
CA LEU A 148 -1.79 3.01 -6.68
C LEU A 148 -1.00 1.93 -5.95
N LEU A 149 -1.63 1.23 -5.02
CA LEU A 149 -1.09 0.02 -4.43
C LEU A 149 -1.89 -1.16 -4.98
N ILE A 150 -1.22 -2.04 -5.74
CA ILE A 150 -1.85 -3.21 -6.33
C ILE A 150 -1.63 -4.42 -5.43
N ASP A 151 -2.72 -4.97 -4.91
CA ASP A 151 -2.74 -6.13 -4.03
C ASP A 151 -3.33 -7.37 -4.73
N ALA A 152 -3.03 -8.56 -4.22
CA ALA A 152 -3.60 -9.79 -4.73
C ALA A 152 -5.12 -9.80 -4.58
N GLY A 153 -5.82 -10.09 -5.66
CA GLY A 153 -7.25 -10.38 -5.62
C GLY A 153 -7.51 -11.75 -4.96
N ALA A 154 -8.55 -11.85 -4.14
CA ALA A 154 -9.03 -13.17 -3.76
C ALA A 154 -9.62 -13.88 -4.99
N PRO A 155 -9.45 -15.19 -5.15
CA PRO A 155 -10.13 -15.94 -6.20
C PRO A 155 -11.66 -15.75 -6.12
N ALA A 156 -12.33 -15.80 -7.28
CA ALA A 156 -13.78 -15.72 -7.33
C ALA A 156 -14.41 -16.79 -6.42
N GLY A 157 -15.39 -16.38 -5.60
CA GLY A 157 -16.10 -17.28 -4.66
C GLY A 157 -15.41 -17.51 -3.31
N VAL A 158 -14.22 -16.99 -3.10
CA VAL A 158 -13.57 -16.99 -1.78
C VAL A 158 -13.85 -15.65 -1.11
N ALA A 159 -14.63 -15.67 -0.04
CA ALA A 159 -14.81 -14.48 0.78
C ALA A 159 -13.42 -14.05 1.32
N PRO A 160 -13.04 -12.78 1.18
CA PRO A 160 -11.76 -12.33 1.69
C PRO A 160 -11.73 -12.52 3.20
N ALA A 161 -10.88 -13.42 3.66
CA ALA A 161 -10.62 -13.64 5.09
C ALA A 161 -9.80 -12.46 5.63
N GLY A 162 -10.44 -11.30 5.78
CA GLY A 162 -9.81 -10.10 6.33
C GLY A 162 -9.06 -9.22 5.30
N LEU A 163 -8.61 -8.06 5.77
CA LEU A 163 -7.79 -7.12 5.00
C LEU A 163 -6.32 -7.53 5.07
N GLY A 164 -5.83 -8.10 3.97
CA GLY A 164 -4.42 -8.42 3.82
C GLY A 164 -3.93 -9.63 4.63
N GLY A 165 -2.80 -10.17 4.27
CA GLY A 165 -2.18 -11.29 5.00
C GLY A 165 -2.69 -12.67 4.59
N THR A 166 -3.39 -12.79 3.47
CA THR A 166 -3.87 -14.07 2.94
C THR A 166 -2.74 -14.96 2.39
N GLY A 167 -1.53 -14.40 2.21
CA GLY A 167 -0.40 -15.10 1.59
C GLY A 167 -0.53 -15.29 0.07
N LEU A 168 -1.63 -14.85 -0.53
CA LEU A 168 -1.82 -14.90 -1.97
C LEU A 168 -0.84 -13.94 -2.66
N VAL A 169 -0.10 -14.46 -3.62
CA VAL A 169 0.82 -13.68 -4.46
C VAL A 169 0.04 -13.08 -5.62
N VAL A 170 0.32 -11.81 -5.95
CA VAL A 170 -0.20 -11.17 -7.16
C VAL A 170 0.27 -11.96 -8.38
N ASP A 171 -0.63 -12.22 -9.30
CA ASP A 171 -0.27 -12.74 -10.63
C ASP A 171 0.43 -11.63 -11.42
N TRP A 172 1.75 -11.68 -11.43
CA TRP A 172 2.58 -10.65 -12.05
C TRP A 172 2.44 -10.62 -13.57
N GLU A 173 2.27 -11.78 -14.21
CA GLU A 173 2.06 -11.87 -15.67
C GLU A 173 0.74 -11.18 -16.04
N ARG A 174 -0.30 -11.46 -15.27
CA ARG A 174 -1.61 -10.84 -15.44
C ARG A 174 -1.54 -9.32 -15.18
N PHE A 175 -0.79 -8.87 -14.18
CA PHE A 175 -0.58 -7.45 -13.92
C PHE A 175 0.10 -6.76 -15.11
N VAL A 176 1.17 -7.37 -15.65
CA VAL A 176 1.88 -6.83 -16.82
C VAL A 176 0.98 -6.82 -18.07
N ALA A 177 0.23 -7.89 -18.29
CA ALA A 177 -0.73 -7.98 -19.40
C ALA A 177 -1.88 -6.98 -19.27
N ALA A 178 -2.24 -6.57 -18.07
CA ALA A 178 -3.24 -5.52 -17.85
C ALA A 178 -2.75 -4.12 -18.32
N GLY A 179 -1.45 -3.89 -18.41
CA GLY A 179 -0.86 -2.64 -18.90
C GLY A 179 -0.83 -1.51 -17.87
N ASP A 180 -0.58 -0.29 -18.34
CA ASP A 180 -0.41 0.90 -17.49
C ASP A 180 -1.73 1.31 -16.82
N PRO A 181 -1.80 1.41 -15.49
CA PRO A 181 -2.98 1.91 -14.80
C PRO A 181 -3.09 3.46 -14.80
N GLY A 182 -2.17 4.18 -15.42
CA GLY A 182 -2.17 5.64 -15.52
C GLY A 182 -1.51 6.37 -14.34
N LEU A 183 -1.05 5.66 -13.34
CA LEU A 183 -0.37 6.21 -12.16
C LEU A 183 0.81 5.34 -11.73
N PRO A 184 1.76 5.90 -10.95
CA PRO A 184 2.80 5.12 -10.29
C PRO A 184 2.21 3.98 -9.46
N VAL A 185 2.89 2.82 -9.45
CA VAL A 185 2.43 1.62 -8.75
C VAL A 185 3.39 1.20 -7.66
N ALA A 186 2.85 0.92 -6.47
CA ALA A 186 3.43 0.05 -5.46
C ALA A 186 2.81 -1.34 -5.58
N LEU A 187 3.62 -2.37 -5.63
CA LEU A 187 3.17 -3.76 -5.64
C LEU A 187 3.08 -4.30 -4.21
N ALA A 188 1.95 -4.93 -3.90
CA ALA A 188 1.69 -5.62 -2.64
C ALA A 188 1.23 -7.07 -2.91
N GLY A 189 0.67 -7.72 -1.91
CA GLY A 189 0.11 -9.08 -2.03
C GLY A 189 1.15 -10.19 -2.06
N GLY A 190 1.28 -10.90 -0.93
CA GLY A 190 2.13 -12.08 -0.81
C GLY A 190 3.63 -11.88 -1.03
N LEU A 191 4.11 -10.64 -0.99
CA LEU A 191 5.54 -10.36 -1.13
C LEU A 191 6.31 -10.81 0.10
N THR A 192 7.38 -11.56 -0.13
CA THR A 192 8.30 -12.10 0.87
C THR A 192 9.75 -11.77 0.49
N PRO A 193 10.73 -11.99 1.38
CA PRO A 193 12.13 -11.86 1.00
C PRO A 193 12.50 -12.70 -0.24
N ASP A 194 11.87 -13.85 -0.42
CA ASP A 194 12.27 -14.80 -1.47
C ASP A 194 11.74 -14.44 -2.87
N ASN A 195 10.66 -13.64 -2.94
CA ASN A 195 10.03 -13.32 -4.22
C ASN A 195 10.10 -11.84 -4.62
N VAL A 196 10.43 -10.91 -3.69
CA VAL A 196 10.35 -9.46 -3.94
C VAL A 196 11.24 -8.98 -5.09
N ALA A 197 12.45 -9.54 -5.23
CA ALA A 197 13.34 -9.15 -6.31
C ALA A 197 12.78 -9.56 -7.68
N ALA A 198 12.25 -10.78 -7.80
CA ALA A 198 11.59 -11.26 -9.01
C ALA A 198 10.33 -10.43 -9.33
N ALA A 199 9.54 -10.08 -8.31
CA ALA A 199 8.36 -9.24 -8.46
C ALA A 199 8.71 -7.86 -9.04
N ILE A 200 9.75 -7.19 -8.52
CA ILE A 200 10.23 -5.90 -9.02
C ILE A 200 10.72 -6.01 -10.47
N ALA A 201 11.46 -7.08 -10.79
CA ALA A 201 11.98 -7.30 -12.14
C ALA A 201 10.84 -7.56 -13.14
N ALA A 202 9.89 -8.40 -12.79
CA ALA A 202 8.78 -8.77 -13.68
C ALA A 202 7.79 -7.63 -13.92
N THR A 203 7.43 -6.87 -12.87
CA THR A 203 6.33 -5.90 -12.95
C THR A 203 6.77 -4.48 -13.26
N GLY A 204 8.04 -4.15 -13.07
CA GLY A 204 8.51 -2.78 -13.17
C GLY A 204 7.93 -1.83 -12.11
N ALA A 205 7.32 -2.33 -11.05
CA ALA A 205 6.77 -1.51 -9.95
C ALA A 205 7.80 -0.54 -9.40
N LEU A 206 7.36 0.65 -8.99
CA LEU A 206 8.23 1.70 -8.46
C LEU A 206 8.45 1.57 -6.95
N ALA A 207 7.56 0.86 -6.28
CA ALA A 207 7.62 0.59 -4.86
C ALA A 207 7.06 -0.81 -4.56
N VAL A 208 7.39 -1.34 -3.39
CA VAL A 208 6.85 -2.60 -2.86
C VAL A 208 6.36 -2.42 -1.44
N ASP A 209 5.30 -3.16 -1.10
CA ASP A 209 4.69 -3.19 0.24
C ASP A 209 4.53 -4.62 0.73
N THR A 210 4.90 -4.88 1.95
CA THR A 210 4.67 -6.19 2.59
C THR A 210 4.20 -6.02 4.03
N ALA A 211 3.38 -6.94 4.49
CA ALA A 211 2.95 -7.04 5.88
C ALA A 211 3.29 -8.42 6.47
N SER A 212 2.52 -9.45 6.10
CA SER A 212 2.68 -10.81 6.63
C SER A 212 3.93 -11.51 6.13
N GLY A 213 4.44 -11.15 4.95
CA GLY A 213 5.65 -11.76 4.37
C GLY A 213 6.92 -11.59 5.22
N VAL A 214 6.89 -10.64 6.16
CA VAL A 214 8.00 -10.34 7.08
C VAL A 214 7.60 -10.45 8.56
N GLU A 215 6.58 -11.26 8.85
CA GLU A 215 6.09 -11.49 10.22
C GLU A 215 6.47 -12.89 10.73
N SER A 216 6.73 -12.99 12.03
CA SER A 216 6.84 -14.25 12.77
C SER A 216 5.48 -14.72 13.27
N ALA A 217 4.56 -13.79 13.52
CA ALA A 217 3.16 -14.00 13.86
C ALA A 217 2.36 -12.75 13.45
N PRO A 218 1.03 -12.83 13.27
CA PRO A 218 0.21 -11.68 12.89
C PRO A 218 0.46 -10.45 13.78
N GLY A 219 0.89 -9.34 13.18
CA GLY A 219 1.23 -8.10 13.87
C GLY A 219 2.61 -8.07 14.55
N ARG A 220 3.42 -9.12 14.44
CA ARG A 220 4.78 -9.17 15.00
C ARG A 220 5.81 -9.33 13.89
N LYS A 221 6.62 -8.31 13.68
CA LYS A 221 7.66 -8.32 12.65
C LYS A 221 8.84 -9.21 13.04
N ASP A 222 9.36 -9.95 12.05
CA ASP A 222 10.57 -10.75 12.18
C ASP A 222 11.78 -9.92 11.71
N PRO A 223 12.78 -9.66 12.57
CA PRO A 223 13.90 -8.80 12.20
C PRO A 223 14.76 -9.33 11.05
N GLU A 224 14.89 -10.64 10.91
CA GLU A 224 15.70 -11.24 9.84
C GLU A 224 14.96 -11.15 8.50
N ARG A 225 13.65 -11.48 8.50
CA ARG A 225 12.81 -11.34 7.31
C ARG A 225 12.70 -9.90 6.84
N VAL A 226 12.54 -8.93 7.77
CA VAL A 226 12.51 -7.50 7.42
C VAL A 226 13.82 -7.09 6.75
N ARG A 227 14.97 -7.40 7.36
CA ARG A 227 16.29 -7.07 6.77
C ARG A 227 16.48 -7.71 5.40
N ALA A 228 16.14 -8.99 5.27
CA ALA A 228 16.26 -9.71 4.01
C ALA A 228 15.35 -9.11 2.92
N PHE A 229 14.10 -8.79 3.25
CA PHE A 229 13.16 -8.17 2.32
C PHE A 229 13.66 -6.81 1.83
N VAL A 230 14.02 -5.93 2.76
CA VAL A 230 14.49 -4.57 2.44
C VAL A 230 15.75 -4.62 1.59
N SER A 231 16.74 -5.43 1.97
CA SER A 231 17.99 -5.58 1.24
C SER A 231 17.77 -6.08 -0.20
N ARG A 232 16.97 -7.13 -0.37
CA ARG A 232 16.68 -7.70 -1.70
C ARG A 232 15.87 -6.74 -2.58
N ALA A 233 14.90 -6.04 -2.00
CA ALA A 233 14.13 -5.03 -2.74
C ALA A 233 15.00 -3.87 -3.21
N LEU A 234 15.82 -3.30 -2.32
CA LEU A 234 16.73 -2.19 -2.66
C LEU A 234 17.77 -2.62 -3.70
N GLY A 235 18.33 -3.84 -3.60
CA GLY A 235 19.23 -4.42 -4.59
C GLY A 235 18.56 -4.55 -5.97
N ALA A 236 17.34 -5.03 -6.03
CA ALA A 236 16.58 -5.15 -7.28
C ALA A 236 16.28 -3.77 -7.91
N PHE A 237 15.93 -2.77 -7.12
CA PHE A 237 15.74 -1.39 -7.61
C PHE A 237 17.04 -0.79 -8.13
N ALA A 238 18.19 -1.05 -7.47
CA ALA A 238 19.50 -0.58 -7.91
C ALA A 238 19.92 -1.23 -9.23
N ALA A 239 19.76 -2.55 -9.36
CA ALA A 239 20.07 -3.29 -10.59
C ALA A 239 19.27 -2.76 -11.78
N ARG A 240 17.97 -2.44 -11.58
CA ARG A 240 17.11 -1.87 -12.62
C ARG A 240 17.53 -0.46 -13.03
N ALA A 241 18.02 0.35 -12.09
CA ALA A 241 18.50 1.70 -12.39
C ALA A 241 19.81 1.71 -13.17
N GLY A 242 20.67 0.71 -13.00
CA GLY A 242 21.95 0.56 -13.72
C GLY A 242 21.84 -0.07 -15.11
N GLY A 243 20.67 -0.62 -15.46
CA GLY A 243 20.50 -1.48 -16.65
C GLY A 243 19.96 -0.81 -17.92
N SER A 244 19.55 0.48 -17.95
CA SER A 244 19.12 1.16 -19.19
C SER A 244 19.02 2.68 -19.04
N PRO A 245 19.62 3.44 -19.94
CA PRO A 245 19.33 4.86 -20.11
C PRO A 245 18.14 5.02 -21.07
N GLY A 246 16.89 4.88 -20.58
CA GLY A 246 15.77 5.05 -21.52
C GLY A 246 14.36 5.00 -20.97
N SER A 247 14.11 4.46 -19.81
CA SER A 247 12.75 4.38 -19.24
C SER A 247 12.65 4.80 -17.77
N GLY A 248 13.58 5.60 -17.29
CA GLY A 248 13.61 6.10 -15.92
C GLY A 248 12.48 7.09 -15.67
N ARG A 249 11.26 6.61 -15.37
CA ARG A 249 10.35 7.43 -14.57
C ARG A 249 11.07 7.74 -13.26
N ALA A 250 11.25 9.04 -13.00
CA ALA A 250 11.85 9.49 -11.75
C ALA A 250 11.10 8.88 -10.57
N PRO A 251 11.83 8.59 -9.49
CA PRO A 251 11.22 8.07 -8.28
C PRO A 251 10.06 8.98 -7.85
N PHE A 252 8.91 8.36 -7.50
CA PHE A 252 7.72 9.07 -7.04
C PHE A 252 8.06 9.87 -5.78
N ARG A 253 7.82 11.18 -5.82
CA ARG A 253 7.90 12.06 -4.64
C ARG A 253 6.49 12.49 -4.27
N PHE A 254 6.12 12.39 -3.00
CA PHE A 254 4.98 13.15 -2.52
C PHE A 254 5.23 14.64 -2.79
N PRO A 255 4.22 15.41 -3.23
CA PRO A 255 4.36 16.84 -3.31
C PRO A 255 4.84 17.36 -1.95
N SER A 256 6.01 17.99 -1.90
CA SER A 256 6.44 18.74 -0.74
C SER A 256 5.64 20.04 -0.75
N ASP A 257 4.98 20.33 0.37
CA ASP A 257 4.37 21.63 0.60
C ASP A 257 5.39 22.73 0.24
N GLY A 258 4.99 23.59 -0.71
CA GLY A 258 5.69 24.82 -1.04
C GLY A 258 5.35 25.90 -0.03
#